data_12b0b1d97352cfee22e850795395bd47
#
_entry.id   12b0b1d97352cfee22e850795395bd47
#
_cell.length_a   1.000
_cell.length_b   1.000
_cell.length_c   1.000
_cell.angle_alpha   90.00
_cell.angle_beta   90.00
_cell.angle_gamma   90.00
#
_symmetry.space_group_name_H-M   'P 1'
#
loop_
_entity.id
_entity.type
_entity.pdbx_description
1 polymer ?
#
loop_
_entity_poly.entity_id
_entity_poly.type
_entity_poly.pdbx_seq_one_letter_code
_entity_poly.pdbx_strand_id
1 'polypeptide(L)'
;MVSLQDQLLNAGLVDKKKAKQLKQELRKEAKVRQKGQTPVDDSKEQVKRNLLEKTERDRQLNRQQQEMVEKKAIKAQISQLIKMNRIKRERGDIAYQFTDGTRIKKIYVTEQLQKDLVNGRLAIAKLGNDFELLPSAAAEKIRQRDPQIIVLLNTYEVMDVDEEDPYAEYQIPDDLMW
;
A
#
# COMPACT_ATOMS: atom_id res chain seq x y z
N MET A 1 17.05 11.34 -61.75
CA MET A 1 16.60 11.66 -60.39
C MET A 1 17.79 11.58 -59.48
N VAL A 2 18.12 12.68 -58.84
CA VAL A 2 19.26 12.73 -57.88
C VAL A 2 18.83 11.98 -56.64
N SER A 3 19.64 11.00 -56.24
CA SER A 3 19.36 10.18 -55.05
C SER A 3 19.41 11.04 -53.78
N LEU A 4 18.52 10.76 -52.85
CA LEU A 4 18.51 11.42 -51.54
C LEU A 4 19.87 11.38 -50.84
N GLN A 5 20.68 10.34 -51.14
CA GLN A 5 22.06 10.19 -50.68
C GLN A 5 23.00 11.23 -51.31
N ASP A 6 22.79 11.57 -52.57
CA ASP A 6 23.62 12.57 -53.27
C ASP A 6 23.29 14.00 -52.77
N GLN A 7 22.02 14.22 -52.34
CA GLN A 7 21.59 15.47 -51.71
C GLN A 7 22.21 15.67 -50.32
N LEU A 8 22.30 14.60 -49.50
CA LEU A 8 22.95 14.63 -48.19
C LEU A 8 24.48 14.81 -48.30
N LEU A 9 25.07 14.24 -49.32
CA LEU A 9 26.50 14.45 -49.62
C LEU A 9 26.83 15.89 -50.04
N ASN A 10 25.96 16.50 -50.83
CA ASN A 10 26.12 17.90 -51.27
C ASN A 10 25.82 18.89 -50.12
N ALA A 11 24.99 18.52 -49.16
CA ALA A 11 24.69 19.31 -47.96
C ALA A 11 25.82 19.23 -46.90
N GLY A 12 26.88 18.46 -47.12
CA GLY A 12 28.02 18.35 -46.21
C GLY A 12 27.72 17.61 -44.87
N LEU A 13 26.57 17.02 -44.74
CA LEU A 13 26.12 16.38 -43.52
C LEU A 13 26.65 14.95 -43.29
N VAL A 14 27.26 14.35 -44.32
CA VAL A 14 27.80 12.98 -44.25
C VAL A 14 29.18 12.94 -44.91
N ASP A 15 30.16 12.42 -44.21
CA ASP A 15 31.54 12.24 -44.72
C ASP A 15 31.59 11.25 -45.89
N LYS A 16 32.25 11.61 -46.98
CA LYS A 16 32.34 10.79 -48.20
C LYS A 16 32.88 9.36 -47.94
N LYS A 17 33.74 9.21 -46.93
CA LYS A 17 34.24 7.89 -46.52
C LYS A 17 33.16 7.02 -45.90
N LYS A 18 32.32 7.57 -45.00
CA LYS A 18 31.20 6.85 -44.36
C LYS A 18 30.11 6.50 -45.39
N ALA A 19 29.77 7.40 -46.32
CA ALA A 19 28.82 7.11 -47.38
C ALA A 19 29.26 5.96 -48.29
N LYS A 20 30.58 5.88 -48.61
CA LYS A 20 31.16 4.81 -49.42
C LYS A 20 31.16 3.47 -48.66
N GLN A 21 31.41 3.47 -47.36
CA GLN A 21 31.34 2.27 -46.51
C GLN A 21 29.94 1.74 -46.40
N LEU A 22 28.97 2.61 -46.10
CA LEU A 22 27.54 2.23 -46.07
C LEU A 22 27.03 1.63 -47.38
N LYS A 23 27.45 2.24 -48.53
CA LYS A 23 27.11 1.73 -49.86
C LYS A 23 27.73 0.35 -50.14
N GLN A 24 28.93 0.09 -49.63
CA GLN A 24 29.57 -1.21 -49.73
C GLN A 24 28.90 -2.26 -48.82
N GLU A 25 28.48 -1.89 -47.63
CA GLU A 25 27.76 -2.76 -46.73
C GLU A 25 26.36 -3.15 -47.27
N LEU A 26 25.60 -2.15 -47.75
CA LEU A 26 24.32 -2.40 -48.41
C LEU A 26 24.45 -3.32 -49.63
N ARG A 27 25.51 -3.17 -50.44
CA ARG A 27 25.80 -4.05 -51.59
C ARG A 27 26.19 -5.47 -51.11
N LYS A 28 26.92 -5.61 -50.03
CA LYS A 28 27.24 -6.90 -49.44
C LYS A 28 25.99 -7.57 -48.90
N GLU A 29 25.15 -6.86 -48.18
CA GLU A 29 23.84 -7.37 -47.71
C GLU A 29 22.90 -7.79 -48.84
N ALA A 30 22.81 -6.97 -49.85
CA ALA A 30 21.99 -7.31 -51.02
C ALA A 30 22.49 -8.58 -51.76
N LYS A 31 23.81 -8.78 -51.84
CA LYS A 31 24.41 -10.00 -52.41
C LYS A 31 24.19 -11.23 -51.55
N VAL A 32 24.20 -11.06 -50.20
CA VAL A 32 23.93 -12.15 -49.26
C VAL A 32 22.46 -12.57 -49.31
N ARG A 33 21.54 -11.60 -49.45
CA ARG A 33 20.11 -11.87 -49.68
C ARG A 33 19.81 -12.60 -51.00
N GLN A 34 20.52 -12.26 -52.08
CA GLN A 34 20.36 -12.96 -53.37
C GLN A 34 20.90 -14.41 -53.38
N LYS A 35 21.83 -14.75 -52.46
CA LYS A 35 22.37 -16.12 -52.36
C LYS A 35 21.55 -17.07 -51.47
N GLY A 36 20.36 -16.66 -51.02
CA GLY A 36 19.49 -17.53 -50.20
C GLY A 36 20.00 -17.88 -48.80
N GLN A 37 21.15 -17.35 -48.42
CA GLN A 37 21.62 -17.41 -47.03
C GLN A 37 21.08 -16.19 -46.31
N THR A 38 19.92 -16.32 -45.71
CA THR A 38 19.52 -15.40 -44.63
C THR A 38 20.53 -15.61 -43.50
N PRO A 39 21.44 -14.70 -43.21
CA PRO A 39 22.14 -14.75 -41.92
C PRO A 39 21.04 -14.69 -40.88
N VAL A 40 20.91 -15.74 -40.09
CA VAL A 40 20.12 -15.69 -38.88
C VAL A 40 20.62 -14.45 -38.16
N ASP A 41 19.74 -13.47 -38.01
CA ASP A 41 20.12 -12.12 -37.59
C ASP A 41 20.30 -12.16 -36.06
N ASP A 42 21.34 -12.89 -35.65
CA ASP A 42 21.73 -13.08 -34.24
C ASP A 42 21.80 -11.73 -33.51
N SER A 43 22.18 -10.68 -34.24
CA SER A 43 22.23 -9.32 -33.68
C SER A 43 20.82 -8.78 -33.39
N LYS A 44 19.83 -9.04 -34.24
CA LYS A 44 18.45 -8.59 -34.01
C LYS A 44 17.78 -9.39 -32.90
N GLU A 45 18.04 -10.70 -32.84
CA GLU A 45 17.58 -11.53 -31.72
C GLU A 45 18.18 -11.09 -30.40
N GLN A 46 19.48 -10.79 -30.37
CA GLN A 46 20.16 -10.31 -29.20
C GLN A 46 19.64 -8.94 -28.74
N VAL A 47 19.41 -8.02 -29.65
CA VAL A 47 18.78 -6.72 -29.36
C VAL A 47 17.36 -6.91 -28.82
N LYS A 48 16.58 -7.82 -29.40
CA LYS A 48 15.23 -8.14 -28.96
C LYS A 48 15.21 -8.76 -27.53
N ARG A 49 16.14 -9.69 -27.26
CA ARG A 49 16.30 -10.27 -25.91
C ARG A 49 16.70 -9.21 -24.89
N ASN A 50 17.67 -8.36 -25.21
CA ASN A 50 18.10 -7.29 -24.33
C ASN A 50 16.98 -6.26 -24.08
N LEU A 51 16.16 -5.97 -25.10
CA LEU A 51 15.01 -5.09 -24.97
C LEU A 51 13.94 -5.71 -24.06
N LEU A 52 13.65 -7.00 -24.23
CA LEU A 52 12.70 -7.73 -23.39
C LEU A 52 13.19 -7.78 -21.92
N GLU A 53 14.45 -8.10 -21.73
CA GLU A 53 15.03 -8.15 -20.39
C GLU A 53 15.00 -6.76 -19.70
N LYS A 54 15.30 -5.71 -20.45
CA LYS A 54 15.19 -4.35 -19.94
C LYS A 54 13.76 -3.97 -19.58
N THR A 55 12.80 -4.28 -20.45
CA THR A 55 11.38 -3.99 -20.17
C THR A 55 10.84 -4.77 -18.98
N GLU A 56 11.28 -6.01 -18.79
CA GLU A 56 10.93 -6.81 -17.62
C GLU A 56 11.52 -6.23 -16.33
N ARG A 57 12.79 -5.83 -16.34
CA ARG A 57 13.43 -5.16 -15.20
C ARG A 57 12.74 -3.84 -14.87
N ASP A 58 12.45 -3.02 -15.87
CA ASP A 58 11.76 -1.74 -15.68
C ASP A 58 10.34 -1.96 -15.13
N ARG A 59 9.64 -3.00 -15.59
CA ARG A 59 8.32 -3.38 -15.07
C ARG A 59 8.38 -3.82 -13.61
N GLN A 60 9.38 -4.62 -13.24
CA GLN A 60 9.57 -5.06 -11.85
C GLN A 60 9.91 -3.89 -10.93
N LEU A 61 10.82 -3.01 -11.34
CA LEU A 61 11.17 -1.81 -10.58
C LEU A 61 9.97 -0.88 -10.40
N ASN A 62 9.19 -0.68 -11.46
CA ASN A 62 8.00 0.15 -11.43
C ASN A 62 6.94 -0.42 -10.46
N ARG A 63 6.75 -1.74 -10.49
CA ARG A 63 5.86 -2.43 -9.56
C ARG A 63 6.31 -2.26 -8.10
N GLN A 64 7.60 -2.45 -7.82
CA GLN A 64 8.15 -2.25 -6.47
C GLN A 64 7.99 -0.80 -6.00
N GLN A 65 8.23 0.17 -6.89
CA GLN A 65 8.02 1.58 -6.58
C GLN A 65 6.54 1.88 -6.29
N GLN A 66 5.62 1.37 -7.10
CA GLN A 66 4.19 1.53 -6.87
C GLN A 66 3.76 0.95 -5.51
N GLU A 67 4.17 -0.26 -5.18
CA GLU A 67 3.87 -0.88 -3.88
C GLU A 67 4.41 -0.05 -2.70
N MET A 68 5.61 0.53 -2.83
CA MET A 68 6.17 1.40 -1.79
C MET A 68 5.40 2.73 -1.67
N VAL A 69 5.00 3.30 -2.79
CA VAL A 69 4.21 4.55 -2.82
C VAL A 69 2.82 4.30 -2.22
N GLU A 70 2.16 3.21 -2.58
CA GLU A 70 0.85 2.82 -2.03
C GLU A 70 0.92 2.61 -0.51
N LYS A 71 1.93 1.88 -0.01
CA LYS A 71 2.12 1.70 1.44
C LYS A 71 2.34 3.03 2.16
N LYS A 72 3.10 3.95 1.57
CA LYS A 72 3.29 5.29 2.13
C LYS A 72 2.00 6.11 2.10
N ALA A 73 1.25 6.03 1.01
CA ALA A 73 -0.02 6.73 0.87
C ALA A 73 -1.05 6.23 1.89
N ILE A 74 -1.17 4.92 2.10
CA ILE A 74 -2.06 4.33 3.11
C ILE A 74 -1.67 4.83 4.51
N LYS A 75 -0.39 4.78 4.87
CA LYS A 75 0.09 5.28 6.17
C LYS A 75 -0.19 6.77 6.37
N ALA A 76 -0.02 7.58 5.33
CA ALA A 76 -0.34 9.00 5.38
C ALA A 76 -1.85 9.26 5.55
N GLN A 77 -2.69 8.52 4.84
CA GLN A 77 -4.15 8.59 4.98
C GLN A 77 -4.60 8.19 6.39
N ILE A 78 -4.05 7.12 6.96
CA ILE A 78 -4.36 6.69 8.32
C ILE A 78 -3.93 7.76 9.33
N SER A 79 -2.71 8.29 9.19
CA SER A 79 -2.22 9.38 10.05
C SER A 79 -3.14 10.61 9.98
N GLN A 80 -3.62 10.95 8.80
CA GLN A 80 -4.58 12.03 8.61
C GLN A 80 -5.92 11.73 9.28
N LEU A 81 -6.46 10.52 9.09
CA LEU A 81 -7.70 10.09 9.72
C LEU A 81 -7.61 10.15 11.26
N ILE A 82 -6.50 9.68 11.83
CA ILE A 82 -6.26 9.77 13.28
C ILE A 82 -6.25 11.23 13.73
N LYS A 83 -5.49 12.09 13.08
CA LYS A 83 -5.38 13.50 13.44
C LYS A 83 -6.71 14.26 13.36
N MET A 84 -7.56 13.93 12.38
CA MET A 84 -8.86 14.54 12.20
C MET A 84 -9.91 14.09 13.21
N ASN A 85 -9.85 12.82 13.61
CA ASN A 85 -10.85 12.19 14.48
C ASN A 85 -10.37 12.00 15.92
N ARG A 86 -9.15 12.43 16.26
CA ARG A 86 -8.64 12.29 17.60
C ARG A 86 -9.46 13.04 18.63
N ILE A 87 -9.77 12.37 19.72
CA ILE A 87 -10.42 12.97 20.88
C ILE A 87 -9.34 13.52 21.80
N LYS A 88 -9.45 14.81 22.12
CA LYS A 88 -8.51 15.45 23.06
C LYS A 88 -8.69 14.81 24.42
N ARG A 89 -7.60 14.28 24.95
CA ARG A 89 -7.54 13.83 26.34
C ARG A 89 -7.43 15.10 27.19
N GLU A 90 -8.52 15.50 27.82
CA GLU A 90 -8.44 16.48 28.89
C GLU A 90 -7.57 15.89 30.00
N ARG A 91 -7.12 16.70 30.94
CA ARG A 91 -6.27 16.24 32.08
C ARG A 91 -7.03 15.18 32.88
N GLY A 92 -6.98 13.93 32.40
CA GLY A 92 -7.56 12.80 33.08
C GLY A 92 -6.62 12.30 34.17
N ASP A 93 -7.18 11.96 35.33
CA ASP A 93 -6.41 11.47 36.50
C ASP A 93 -6.41 9.94 36.55
N ILE A 94 -7.23 9.26 35.73
CA ILE A 94 -7.40 7.82 35.78
C ILE A 94 -6.45 7.16 34.78
N ALA A 95 -5.59 6.27 35.29
CA ALA A 95 -4.67 5.50 34.46
C ALA A 95 -5.40 4.30 33.84
N TYR A 96 -5.63 4.32 32.54
CA TYR A 96 -6.15 3.21 31.77
C TYR A 96 -5.01 2.38 31.19
N GLN A 97 -4.96 1.08 31.52
CA GLN A 97 -3.93 0.15 31.05
C GLN A 97 -4.44 -0.64 29.86
N PHE A 98 -3.59 -0.83 28.87
CA PHE A 98 -3.88 -1.62 27.67
C PHE A 98 -2.61 -2.31 27.17
N THR A 99 -2.79 -3.31 26.33
CA THR A 99 -1.69 -4.12 25.79
C THR A 99 -1.34 -3.67 24.36
N ASP A 100 -0.07 -3.29 24.13
CA ASP A 100 0.48 -3.05 22.78
C ASP A 100 1.42 -4.22 22.44
N GLY A 101 0.89 -5.24 21.77
CA GLY A 101 1.59 -6.50 21.50
C GLY A 101 1.91 -7.23 22.80
N THR A 102 3.18 -7.27 23.18
CA THR A 102 3.66 -7.92 24.43
C THR A 102 3.85 -6.96 25.59
N ARG A 103 3.66 -5.66 25.38
CA ARG A 103 3.95 -4.62 26.39
C ARG A 103 2.67 -3.99 26.90
N ILE A 104 2.59 -3.85 28.24
CA ILE A 104 1.52 -3.09 28.86
C ILE A 104 1.89 -1.61 28.81
N LYS A 105 0.98 -0.80 28.29
CA LYS A 105 1.07 0.66 28.23
C LYS A 105 -0.06 1.26 29.04
N LYS A 106 0.10 2.52 29.43
CA LYS A 106 -0.92 3.28 30.16
C LYS A 106 -1.15 4.64 29.51
N ILE A 107 -2.39 5.06 29.50
CA ILE A 107 -2.81 6.43 29.13
C ILE A 107 -3.65 6.99 30.28
N TYR A 108 -3.59 8.29 30.44
CA TYR A 108 -4.44 8.97 31.43
C TYR A 108 -5.69 9.48 30.76
N VAL A 109 -6.84 9.18 31.32
CA VAL A 109 -8.17 9.49 30.76
C VAL A 109 -9.11 9.98 31.87
N THR A 110 -10.18 10.67 31.48
CA THR A 110 -11.27 11.01 32.39
C THR A 110 -12.19 9.83 32.62
N GLU A 111 -13.01 9.85 33.66
CA GLU A 111 -13.97 8.81 33.98
C GLU A 111 -14.94 8.52 32.81
N GLN A 112 -15.40 9.57 32.12
CA GLN A 112 -16.27 9.43 30.94
C GLN A 112 -15.56 8.69 29.81
N LEU A 113 -14.33 9.09 29.48
CA LEU A 113 -13.55 8.45 28.43
C LEU A 113 -13.22 6.98 28.77
N GLN A 114 -13.02 6.67 30.07
CA GLN A 114 -12.83 5.29 30.52
C GLN A 114 -14.10 4.44 30.28
N LYS A 115 -15.27 4.96 30.66
CA LYS A 115 -16.55 4.29 30.41
C LYS A 115 -16.77 4.08 28.92
N ASP A 116 -16.48 5.06 28.09
CA ASP A 116 -16.64 4.95 26.65
C ASP A 116 -15.65 3.97 26.01
N LEU A 117 -14.43 3.84 26.54
CA LEU A 117 -13.47 2.82 26.14
C LEU A 117 -13.95 1.40 26.50
N VAL A 118 -14.45 1.23 27.71
CA VAL A 118 -15.00 -0.06 28.19
C VAL A 118 -16.21 -0.45 27.35
N ASN A 119 -17.09 0.50 27.09
CA ASN A 119 -18.30 0.30 26.29
C ASN A 119 -18.05 0.17 24.77
N GLY A 120 -16.79 0.19 24.30
CA GLY A 120 -16.49 0.05 22.88
C GLY A 120 -16.88 1.23 22.00
N ARG A 121 -17.29 2.35 22.58
CA ARG A 121 -17.56 3.60 21.85
C ARG A 121 -16.30 4.27 21.36
N LEU A 122 -15.20 4.08 22.10
CA LEU A 122 -13.87 4.59 21.79
C LEU A 122 -12.89 3.45 21.57
N ALA A 123 -11.87 3.74 20.77
CA ALA A 123 -10.74 2.86 20.49
C ALA A 123 -9.42 3.57 20.73
N ILE A 124 -8.36 2.80 20.93
CA ILE A 124 -6.99 3.29 21.04
C ILE A 124 -6.25 2.97 19.77
N ALA A 125 -5.72 3.99 19.10
CA ALA A 125 -4.89 3.85 17.93
C ALA A 125 -3.47 4.34 18.20
N LYS A 126 -2.49 3.67 17.60
CA LYS A 126 -1.08 4.01 17.68
C LYS A 126 -0.68 4.95 16.55
N LEU A 127 -0.15 6.12 16.88
CA LEU A 127 0.39 7.08 15.92
C LEU A 127 1.88 7.28 16.19
N GLY A 128 2.73 6.51 15.51
CA GLY A 128 4.17 6.50 15.81
C GLY A 128 4.47 5.93 17.20
N ASN A 129 4.91 6.79 18.10
CA ASN A 129 5.17 6.41 19.51
C ASN A 129 4.03 6.77 20.47
N ASP A 130 3.07 7.56 20.00
CA ASP A 130 1.96 8.05 20.80
C ASP A 130 0.69 7.21 20.57
N PHE A 131 -0.22 7.30 21.56
CA PHE A 131 -1.51 6.62 21.51
C PHE A 131 -2.61 7.66 21.54
N GLU A 132 -3.51 7.60 20.59
CA GLU A 132 -4.61 8.54 20.42
C GLU A 132 -5.96 7.84 20.57
N LEU A 133 -6.93 8.56 21.15
CA LEU A 133 -8.30 8.08 21.28
C LEU A 133 -9.11 8.45 20.04
N LEU A 134 -9.85 7.49 19.55
CA LEU A 134 -10.69 7.63 18.34
C LEU A 134 -12.09 7.08 18.60
N PRO A 135 -13.13 7.62 17.93
CA PRO A 135 -14.44 6.98 17.88
C PRO A 135 -14.34 5.60 17.20
N SER A 136 -15.14 4.63 17.66
CA SER A 136 -15.18 3.26 17.09
C SER A 136 -15.37 3.24 15.58
N ALA A 137 -16.25 4.07 15.04
CA ALA A 137 -16.49 4.17 13.60
C ALA A 137 -15.26 4.61 12.79
N ALA A 138 -14.39 5.47 13.36
CA ALA A 138 -13.14 5.86 12.72
C ALA A 138 -12.10 4.74 12.85
N ALA A 139 -12.07 4.07 13.99
CA ALA A 139 -11.16 2.95 14.23
C ALA A 139 -11.42 1.78 13.29
N GLU A 140 -12.67 1.45 13.01
CA GLU A 140 -13.05 0.40 12.04
C GLU A 140 -12.54 0.72 10.64
N LYS A 141 -12.70 1.96 10.18
CA LYS A 141 -12.17 2.39 8.86
C LYS A 141 -10.64 2.29 8.78
N ILE A 142 -9.94 2.54 9.89
CA ILE A 142 -8.49 2.39 9.98
C ILE A 142 -8.13 0.90 10.01
N ARG A 143 -8.85 0.08 10.79
CA ARG A 143 -8.64 -1.36 10.90
C ARG A 143 -8.76 -2.09 9.57
N GLN A 144 -9.69 -1.66 8.70
CA GLN A 144 -9.82 -2.20 7.33
C GLN A 144 -8.58 -1.95 6.45
N ARG A 145 -7.82 -0.86 6.71
CA ARG A 145 -6.63 -0.51 5.94
C ARG A 145 -5.35 -1.08 6.54
N ASP A 146 -5.21 -0.97 7.85
CA ASP A 146 -4.07 -1.49 8.61
C ASP A 146 -4.51 -1.88 10.03
N PRO A 147 -4.72 -3.17 10.28
CA PRO A 147 -5.18 -3.66 11.58
C PRO A 147 -4.14 -3.47 12.70
N GLN A 148 -2.86 -3.31 12.37
CA GLN A 148 -1.79 -3.20 13.38
C GLN A 148 -1.78 -1.84 14.10
N ILE A 149 -2.46 -0.86 13.56
CA ILE A 149 -2.50 0.49 14.14
C ILE A 149 -3.52 0.59 15.26
N ILE A 150 -4.58 -0.22 15.21
CA ILE A 150 -5.58 -0.27 16.29
C ILE A 150 -5.08 -1.21 17.38
N VAL A 151 -4.83 -0.64 18.53
CA VAL A 151 -4.31 -1.38 19.70
C VAL A 151 -5.43 -1.94 20.56
N LEU A 152 -6.50 -1.17 20.75
CA LEU A 152 -7.67 -1.56 21.52
C LEU A 152 -8.94 -1.12 20.80
N LEU A 153 -9.82 -2.05 20.51
CA LEU A 153 -11.18 -1.82 20.06
C LEU A 153 -12.07 -2.84 20.76
N ASN A 154 -12.73 -2.44 21.83
CA ASN A 154 -13.73 -3.27 22.48
C ASN A 154 -14.97 -3.30 21.58
N THR A 155 -15.31 -4.46 21.08
CA THR A 155 -16.61 -4.69 20.46
C THR A 155 -17.58 -4.99 21.61
N TYR A 156 -18.53 -4.11 21.84
CA TYR A 156 -19.69 -4.47 22.65
C TYR A 156 -20.50 -5.43 21.77
N GLU A 157 -20.30 -6.71 21.95
CA GLU A 157 -21.36 -7.65 21.61
C GLU A 157 -22.49 -7.28 22.57
N VAL A 158 -23.51 -6.62 22.06
CA VAL A 158 -24.82 -6.68 22.70
C VAL A 158 -25.09 -8.18 22.70
N MET A 159 -24.79 -8.85 23.83
CA MET A 159 -25.49 -10.08 24.08
C MET A 159 -26.96 -9.65 24.05
N ASP A 160 -27.62 -9.95 22.95
CA ASP A 160 -29.04 -10.10 22.99
C ASP A 160 -29.25 -11.06 24.17
N VAL A 161 -29.63 -10.48 25.32
CA VAL A 161 -30.13 -11.26 26.41
C VAL A 161 -31.39 -11.84 25.79
N ASP A 162 -31.23 -13.05 25.26
CA ASP A 162 -32.38 -13.86 24.89
C ASP A 162 -33.34 -13.71 26.04
N GLU A 163 -34.55 -13.22 25.76
CA GLU A 163 -35.63 -13.03 26.72
C GLU A 163 -36.11 -14.35 27.34
N GLU A 164 -35.45 -15.44 27.09
CA GLU A 164 -35.53 -16.68 27.81
C GLU A 164 -34.52 -16.67 28.98
N ASP A 165 -34.88 -15.91 30.02
CA ASP A 165 -34.32 -16.15 31.35
C ASP A 165 -34.63 -17.57 31.75
N PRO A 166 -33.67 -18.52 31.74
CA PRO A 166 -33.93 -19.92 32.10
C PRO A 166 -34.41 -20.07 33.55
N TYR A 167 -34.40 -18.98 34.33
CA TYR A 167 -34.86 -18.92 35.72
C TYR A 167 -36.15 -18.14 35.90
N ALA A 168 -36.80 -17.65 34.83
CA ALA A 168 -38.09 -16.94 34.91
C ALA A 168 -39.21 -17.80 35.54
N GLU A 169 -39.12 -19.14 35.48
CA GLU A 169 -40.04 -20.05 36.12
C GLU A 169 -39.79 -20.28 37.61
N TYR A 170 -38.60 -19.86 38.10
CA TYR A 170 -38.26 -20.01 39.53
C TYR A 170 -38.56 -18.69 40.26
N GLN A 171 -39.83 -18.45 40.57
CA GLN A 171 -40.21 -17.38 41.47
C GLN A 171 -39.64 -17.68 42.85
N ILE A 172 -38.73 -16.83 43.32
CA ILE A 172 -38.24 -16.88 44.72
C ILE A 172 -39.43 -16.52 45.59
N PRO A 173 -39.88 -17.42 46.51
CA PRO A 173 -40.96 -17.10 47.41
C PRO A 173 -40.54 -15.93 48.32
N ASP A 174 -41.43 -14.93 48.46
CA ASP A 174 -41.23 -13.77 49.34
C ASP A 174 -41.10 -14.12 50.82
N ASP A 175 -41.13 -15.41 51.17
CA ASP A 175 -41.15 -15.89 52.55
C ASP A 175 -39.78 -16.17 53.14
N LEU A 176 -38.68 -15.78 52.46
CA LEU A 176 -37.34 -15.81 52.99
C LEU A 176 -37.04 -14.53 53.75
N MET A 177 -37.75 -14.27 54.83
CA MET A 177 -37.31 -13.27 55.82
C MET A 177 -36.22 -13.84 56.67
N TRP A 178 -35.07 -13.15 56.61
CA TRP A 178 -33.96 -13.33 57.57
C TRP A 178 -34.14 -12.44 58.79
#